data_f9df8471b3d883d951d43f872b4fcb83
#
_entry.id   f9df8471b3d883d951d43f872b4fcb83
#
_cell.length_a   1.000
_cell.length_b   1.000
_cell.length_c   1.000
_cell.angle_alpha   90.00
_cell.angle_beta   90.00
_cell.angle_gamma   90.00
#
_symmetry.space_group_name_H-M   'P 1'
#
loop_
_entity.id
_entity.type
_entity.pdbx_description
1 polymer ?
#
loop_
_entity_poly.entity_id
_entity_poly.type
_entity_poly.pdbx_seq_one_letter_code
_entity_poly.pdbx_strand_id
1 'polypeptide(L)'
;MLEQILDFIHNYFVRDVYCGEFKISNGVLNADFLQSGQYFKITGSVFNDGVHQYLDNNLVDEEFHGEVWAMAVPPTVIALAGEVDDWIQKYGDSMNSPYQSESFGGYSYSKGSGGFGDSSSANSADWRKIFGSRLNAYRKINNNFIARRHKV
;
A
#
# COMPACT_ATOMS: atom_id res chain seq x y z
N MET A 1 -0.68 5.69 -0.71
CA MET A 1 0.16 5.18 0.41
C MET A 1 -0.11 3.72 0.78
N LEU A 2 -1.36 3.25 0.83
CA LEU A 2 -1.69 1.88 1.27
C LEU A 2 -0.87 0.80 0.53
N GLU A 3 -0.82 0.84 -0.80
CA GLU A 3 -0.06 -0.15 -1.60
C GLU A 3 1.42 -0.19 -1.21
N GLN A 4 2.07 0.96 -1.02
CA GLN A 4 3.47 1.02 -0.60
C GLN A 4 3.71 0.39 0.78
N ILE A 5 2.74 0.50 1.68
CA ILE A 5 2.79 -0.16 3.00
C ILE A 5 2.63 -1.67 2.83
N LEU A 6 1.68 -2.13 2.03
CA LEU A 6 1.47 -3.55 1.76
C LEU A 6 2.70 -4.20 1.11
N ASP A 7 3.36 -3.49 0.20
CA ASP A 7 4.66 -3.89 -0.37
C ASP A 7 5.75 -3.98 0.71
N PHE A 8 5.86 -2.96 1.56
CA PHE A 8 6.87 -2.90 2.60
C PHE A 8 6.74 -4.04 3.63
N ILE A 9 5.52 -4.38 4.02
CA ILE A 9 5.26 -5.50 4.94
C ILE A 9 5.20 -6.87 4.24
N HIS A 10 5.30 -6.90 2.91
CA HIS A 10 5.15 -8.10 2.08
C HIS A 10 3.85 -8.86 2.35
N ASN A 11 2.76 -8.13 2.62
CA ASN A 11 1.48 -8.71 2.97
C ASN A 11 0.31 -7.91 2.39
N TYR A 12 -0.31 -8.45 1.35
CA TYR A 12 -1.50 -7.90 0.73
C TYR A 12 -2.82 -8.37 1.35
N PHE A 13 -2.76 -9.20 2.41
CA PHE A 13 -3.93 -9.79 3.06
C PHE A 13 -4.89 -10.47 2.07
N VAL A 14 -4.34 -11.15 1.07
CA VAL A 14 -5.10 -11.81 0.02
C VAL A 14 -5.83 -13.01 0.59
N ARG A 15 -7.15 -13.07 0.39
CA ARG A 15 -7.99 -14.22 0.76
C ARG A 15 -8.28 -15.12 -0.42
N ASP A 16 -8.70 -14.52 -1.52
CA ASP A 16 -9.09 -15.23 -2.73
C ASP A 16 -8.43 -14.57 -3.95
N VAL A 17 -8.04 -15.39 -4.92
CA VAL A 17 -7.49 -14.95 -6.20
C VAL A 17 -8.39 -15.46 -7.31
N TYR A 18 -8.91 -14.55 -8.12
CA TYR A 18 -9.74 -14.85 -9.27
C TYR A 18 -8.92 -14.64 -10.53
N CYS A 19 -8.86 -15.67 -11.39
CA CYS A 19 -8.07 -15.67 -12.61
C CYS A 19 -8.98 -15.84 -13.82
N GLY A 20 -8.81 -15.02 -14.84
CA GLY A 20 -9.60 -15.13 -16.07
C GLY A 20 -9.70 -13.81 -16.82
N GLU A 21 -10.80 -13.66 -17.55
CA GLU A 21 -11.11 -12.43 -18.28
C GLU A 21 -12.00 -11.52 -17.43
N PHE A 22 -11.64 -10.25 -17.37
CA PHE A 22 -12.34 -9.25 -16.61
C PHE A 22 -12.67 -8.04 -17.48
N LYS A 23 -13.79 -7.40 -17.13
CA LYS A 23 -14.24 -6.17 -17.78
C LYS A 23 -14.43 -5.07 -16.78
N ILE A 24 -13.90 -3.90 -17.11
CA ILE A 24 -14.12 -2.65 -16.40
C ILE A 24 -15.02 -1.77 -17.26
N SER A 25 -16.09 -1.26 -16.67
CA SER A 25 -17.06 -0.39 -17.35
C SER A 25 -17.49 0.71 -16.40
N ASN A 26 -17.53 1.96 -16.91
CA ASN A 26 -17.85 3.15 -16.13
C ASN A 26 -16.95 3.32 -14.87
N GLY A 27 -15.66 2.97 -15.01
CA GLY A 27 -14.70 3.05 -13.92
C GLY A 27 -14.82 1.97 -12.84
N VAL A 28 -15.66 0.95 -13.05
CA VAL A 28 -15.92 -0.12 -12.08
C VAL A 28 -15.60 -1.48 -12.68
N LEU A 29 -14.89 -2.30 -11.92
CA LEU A 29 -14.67 -3.70 -12.26
C LEU A 29 -15.98 -4.49 -12.12
N ASN A 30 -16.37 -5.22 -13.16
CA ASN A 30 -17.52 -6.12 -13.11
C ASN A 30 -17.15 -7.39 -12.33
N ALA A 31 -17.35 -7.37 -11.02
CA ALA A 31 -16.94 -8.43 -10.11
C ALA A 31 -17.94 -8.56 -8.95
N ASP A 32 -18.88 -9.49 -9.07
CA ASP A 32 -19.90 -9.81 -8.06
C ASP A 32 -19.35 -10.52 -6.81
N PHE A 33 -18.11 -11.01 -6.88
CA PHE A 33 -17.39 -11.62 -5.74
C PHE A 33 -16.73 -10.61 -4.81
N LEU A 34 -16.71 -9.31 -5.16
CA LEU A 34 -16.18 -8.25 -4.30
C LEU A 34 -17.30 -7.53 -3.54
N GLN A 35 -16.99 -7.09 -2.33
CA GLN A 35 -17.93 -6.32 -1.51
C GLN A 35 -17.66 -4.81 -1.67
N SER A 36 -18.71 -4.00 -1.54
CA SER A 36 -18.58 -2.55 -1.55
C SER A 36 -17.55 -2.07 -0.52
N GLY A 37 -16.61 -1.21 -0.96
CA GLY A 37 -15.54 -0.70 -0.12
C GLY A 37 -14.40 -1.69 0.16
N GLN A 38 -14.47 -2.93 -0.33
CA GLN A 38 -13.40 -3.90 -0.19
C GLN A 38 -12.19 -3.50 -1.03
N TYR A 39 -10.99 -3.65 -0.46
CA TYR A 39 -9.75 -3.50 -1.23
C TYR A 39 -9.49 -4.74 -2.08
N PHE A 40 -8.97 -4.52 -3.27
CA PHE A 40 -8.56 -5.58 -4.19
C PHE A 40 -7.35 -5.12 -5.00
N LYS A 41 -6.60 -6.08 -5.53
CA LYS A 41 -5.47 -5.79 -6.43
C LYS A 41 -5.74 -6.41 -7.80
N ILE A 42 -5.47 -5.63 -8.85
CA ILE A 42 -5.47 -6.08 -10.24
C ILE A 42 -4.04 -6.38 -10.65
N THR A 43 -3.86 -7.47 -11.39
CA THR A 43 -2.60 -7.82 -12.07
C THR A 43 -2.88 -8.34 -13.48
N GLY A 44 -2.10 -7.87 -14.46
CA GLY A 44 -2.25 -8.21 -15.87
C GLY A 44 -3.12 -7.26 -16.68
N SER A 45 -3.57 -6.16 -16.09
CA SER A 45 -4.20 -5.04 -16.78
C SER A 45 -3.14 -4.13 -17.42
N VAL A 46 -3.52 -3.40 -18.46
CA VAL A 46 -2.64 -2.41 -19.10
C VAL A 46 -2.67 -1.08 -18.33
N PHE A 47 -3.85 -0.69 -17.84
CA PHE A 47 -4.06 0.64 -17.26
C PHE A 47 -4.37 0.62 -15.76
N ASN A 48 -4.76 -0.53 -15.19
CA ASN A 48 -5.33 -0.61 -13.86
C ASN A 48 -4.56 -1.55 -12.91
N ASP A 49 -3.33 -1.95 -13.23
CA ASP A 49 -2.54 -2.75 -12.29
C ASP A 49 -2.32 -1.97 -10.98
N GLY A 50 -2.51 -2.64 -9.84
CA GLY A 50 -2.33 -2.05 -8.52
C GLY A 50 -3.50 -2.31 -7.56
N VAL A 51 -3.45 -1.63 -6.41
CA VAL A 51 -4.46 -1.74 -5.34
C VAL A 51 -5.53 -0.68 -5.50
N HIS A 52 -6.78 -1.12 -5.48
CA HIS A 52 -7.97 -0.29 -5.63
C HIS A 52 -9.00 -0.60 -4.54
N GLN A 53 -9.99 0.27 -4.40
CA GLN A 53 -11.17 0.05 -3.55
C GLN A 53 -12.39 -0.18 -4.44
N TYR A 54 -13.17 -1.21 -4.15
CA TYR A 54 -14.31 -1.59 -4.98
C TYR A 54 -15.44 -0.56 -4.91
N LEU A 55 -15.95 -0.14 -6.05
CA LEU A 55 -16.95 0.91 -6.28
C LEU A 55 -16.45 2.35 -6.10
N ASP A 56 -15.14 2.57 -6.12
CA ASP A 56 -14.57 3.93 -6.06
C ASP A 56 -14.59 4.67 -7.43
N ASN A 57 -15.04 3.99 -8.49
CA ASN A 57 -15.27 4.51 -9.84
C ASN A 57 -14.08 5.26 -10.47
N ASN A 58 -12.86 4.85 -10.15
CA ASN A 58 -11.63 5.52 -10.59
C ASN A 58 -10.78 4.69 -11.57
N LEU A 59 -11.31 3.57 -12.04
CA LEU A 59 -10.62 2.69 -13.00
C LEU A 59 -10.81 3.18 -14.44
N VAL A 60 -9.87 2.83 -15.30
CA VAL A 60 -9.98 3.04 -16.74
C VAL A 60 -10.75 1.87 -17.36
N ASP A 61 -11.74 2.17 -18.22
CA ASP A 61 -12.53 1.13 -18.90
C ASP A 61 -11.62 0.29 -19.81
N GLU A 62 -11.62 -1.01 -19.59
CA GLU A 62 -10.88 -1.98 -20.40
C GLU A 62 -11.42 -3.42 -20.22
N GLU A 63 -11.03 -4.29 -21.14
CA GLU A 63 -11.14 -5.73 -20.98
C GLU A 63 -9.73 -6.32 -20.90
N PHE A 64 -9.46 -7.15 -19.89
CA PHE A 64 -8.13 -7.73 -19.69
C PHE A 64 -8.21 -9.17 -19.21
N HIS A 65 -7.17 -9.93 -19.50
CA HIS A 65 -6.95 -11.27 -18.96
C HIS A 65 -5.88 -11.20 -17.88
N GLY A 66 -6.25 -11.58 -16.65
CA GLY A 66 -5.32 -11.44 -15.52
C GLY A 66 -5.85 -12.04 -14.23
N GLU A 67 -5.44 -11.45 -13.13
CA GLU A 67 -5.87 -11.86 -11.79
C GLU A 67 -6.46 -10.68 -11.02
N VAL A 68 -7.50 -10.96 -10.25
CA VAL A 68 -8.06 -10.06 -9.25
C VAL A 68 -7.91 -10.70 -7.87
N TRP A 69 -7.17 -10.03 -7.00
CA TRP A 69 -6.90 -10.48 -5.64
C TRP A 69 -7.87 -9.82 -4.67
N ALA A 70 -8.84 -10.59 -4.16
CA ALA A 70 -9.75 -10.13 -3.12
C ALA A 70 -9.00 -10.06 -1.79
N MET A 71 -8.88 -8.86 -1.22
CA MET A 71 -8.07 -8.58 -0.04
C MET A 71 -8.96 -8.38 1.19
N ALA A 72 -8.42 -8.70 2.37
CA ALA A 72 -9.04 -8.43 3.66
C ALA A 72 -8.08 -7.61 4.53
N VAL A 73 -7.80 -6.38 4.10
CA VAL A 73 -6.88 -5.48 4.81
C VAL A 73 -7.49 -5.09 6.15
N PRO A 74 -6.77 -5.31 7.28
CA PRO A 74 -7.28 -4.90 8.58
C PRO A 74 -7.49 -3.38 8.66
N PRO A 75 -8.57 -2.92 9.32
CA PRO A 75 -8.83 -1.49 9.51
C PRO A 75 -7.67 -0.73 10.18
N THR A 76 -6.92 -1.40 11.05
CA THR A 76 -5.72 -0.85 11.69
C THR A 76 -4.59 -0.56 10.70
N VAL A 77 -4.41 -1.37 9.66
CA VAL A 77 -3.43 -1.12 8.59
C VAL A 77 -3.88 0.04 7.72
N ILE A 78 -5.18 0.16 7.44
CA ILE A 78 -5.75 1.28 6.71
C ILE A 78 -5.56 2.59 7.49
N ALA A 79 -5.83 2.57 8.81
CA ALA A 79 -5.60 3.71 9.68
C ALA A 79 -4.11 4.12 9.72
N LEU A 80 -3.20 3.15 9.81
CA LEU A 80 -1.76 3.40 9.73
C LEU A 80 -1.36 4.04 8.39
N ALA A 81 -1.97 3.63 7.28
CA ALA A 81 -1.72 4.24 5.98
C ALA A 81 -2.14 5.72 5.96
N GLY A 82 -3.26 6.06 6.59
CA GLY A 82 -3.69 7.46 6.77
C GLY A 82 -2.71 8.25 7.63
N GLU A 83 -2.25 7.70 8.77
CA GLU A 83 -1.25 8.35 9.61
C GLU A 83 0.07 8.62 8.87
N VAL A 84 0.51 7.69 8.02
CA VAL A 84 1.71 7.88 7.19
C VAL A 84 1.50 8.96 6.14
N ASP A 85 0.34 9.01 5.49
CA ASP A 85 0.01 10.07 4.53
C ASP A 85 0.00 11.44 5.21
N ASP A 86 -0.65 11.58 6.36
CA ASP A 86 -0.68 12.81 7.16
C ASP A 86 0.72 13.24 7.59
N TRP A 87 1.54 12.28 8.00
CA TRP A 87 2.92 12.54 8.38
C TRP A 87 3.76 13.03 7.19
N ILE A 88 3.61 12.42 6.01
CA ILE A 88 4.31 12.84 4.78
C ILE A 88 3.88 14.24 4.39
N GLN A 89 2.58 14.56 4.43
CA GLN A 89 2.07 15.89 4.11
C GLN A 89 2.63 16.95 5.07
N LYS A 90 2.74 16.62 6.35
CA LYS A 90 3.20 17.57 7.37
C LYS A 90 4.70 17.76 7.39
N TYR A 91 5.47 16.71 7.15
CA TYR A 91 6.93 16.69 7.33
C TYR A 91 7.72 16.37 6.05
N GLY A 92 7.08 15.94 4.99
CA GLY A 92 7.74 15.59 3.72
C GLY A 92 8.52 16.77 3.11
N ASP A 93 8.00 17.99 3.24
CA ASP A 93 8.65 19.22 2.78
C ASP A 93 9.64 19.82 3.79
N SER A 94 9.56 19.44 5.07
CA SER A 94 10.39 20.01 6.15
C SER A 94 11.83 19.47 6.16
N MET A 95 12.21 18.65 5.19
CA MET A 95 13.59 18.18 5.02
C MET A 95 14.58 19.29 4.64
N ASN A 96 14.09 20.45 4.24
CA ASN A 96 14.88 21.67 4.12
C ASN A 96 14.93 22.49 5.44
N SER A 97 14.31 21.97 6.51
CA SER A 97 14.34 22.65 7.82
C SER A 97 15.73 22.57 8.46
N PRO A 98 16.24 23.68 8.98
CA PRO A 98 17.52 23.71 9.68
C PRO A 98 17.50 23.01 11.05
N TYR A 99 16.35 22.50 11.50
CA TYR A 99 16.20 21.80 12.78
C TYR A 99 16.67 20.35 12.69
N GLN A 100 17.50 19.95 13.64
CA GLN A 100 18.13 18.62 13.67
C GLN A 100 17.28 17.52 14.30
N SER A 101 16.21 17.86 14.99
CA SER A 101 15.34 16.89 15.64
C SER A 101 13.91 17.39 15.81
N GLU A 102 12.93 16.56 15.49
CA GLU A 102 11.52 16.79 15.79
C GLU A 102 10.91 15.52 16.40
N SER A 103 9.96 15.68 17.32
CA SER A 103 9.20 14.58 17.89
C SER A 103 7.74 14.66 17.48
N PHE A 104 7.18 13.55 17.03
CA PHE A 104 5.79 13.44 16.63
C PHE A 104 5.16 12.18 17.20
N GLY A 105 4.05 12.31 17.91
CA GLY A 105 3.28 11.17 18.40
C GLY A 105 4.07 10.14 19.21
N GLY A 106 5.08 10.56 19.98
CA GLY A 106 5.96 9.68 20.72
C GLY A 106 7.15 9.13 19.94
N TYR A 107 7.32 9.55 18.69
CA TYR A 107 8.47 9.22 17.86
C TYR A 107 9.44 10.39 17.81
N SER A 108 10.75 10.12 18.00
CA SER A 108 11.80 11.11 17.82
C SER A 108 12.49 10.86 16.46
N TYR A 109 12.61 11.93 15.69
CA TYR A 109 13.33 11.96 14.42
C TYR A 109 14.57 12.84 14.59
N SER A 110 15.77 12.30 14.36
CA SER A 110 17.01 13.05 14.33
C SER A 110 17.62 13.04 12.93
N LYS A 111 17.90 14.22 12.39
CA LYS A 111 18.66 14.37 11.15
C LYS A 111 20.14 14.20 11.50
N GLY A 112 20.73 13.03 11.16
CA GLY A 112 22.13 12.75 11.39
C GLY A 112 23.04 13.72 10.67
N SER A 113 23.98 14.34 11.38
CA SER A 113 25.07 15.12 10.78
C SER A 113 26.10 14.17 10.17
N GLY A 114 26.47 14.45 8.93
CA GLY A 114 27.23 13.63 8.02
C GLY A 114 28.43 12.87 8.55
N GLY A 115 28.47 11.62 8.19
CA GLY A 115 29.67 10.80 8.12
C GLY A 115 29.79 10.25 6.70
N PHE A 116 30.96 10.30 6.13
CA PHE A 116 31.33 9.91 4.78
C PHE A 116 30.81 8.54 4.39
N GLY A 117 30.16 8.44 3.22
CA GLY A 117 30.03 7.19 2.47
C GLY A 117 28.59 6.75 2.24
N ASP A 118 28.17 7.00 1.09
CA ASP A 118 27.15 6.45 0.21
C ASP A 118 26.08 7.45 -0.22
N SER A 119 26.31 7.97 -1.41
CA SER A 119 25.44 8.91 -2.11
C SER A 119 24.31 8.17 -2.80
N SER A 120 23.31 7.70 -2.04
CA SER A 120 22.01 7.37 -2.59
C SER A 120 20.92 7.57 -1.56
N SER A 121 20.14 8.63 -1.75
CA SER A 121 18.85 8.93 -1.06
C SER A 121 18.93 9.38 0.42
N ALA A 122 19.79 10.34 0.73
CA ALA A 122 19.86 10.91 2.09
C ALA A 122 18.79 11.95 2.42
N ASN A 123 17.73 12.15 1.61
CA ASN A 123 16.86 13.31 1.74
C ASN A 123 15.36 13.06 1.75
N SER A 124 14.88 11.85 1.95
CA SER A 124 13.46 11.65 2.23
C SER A 124 13.28 11.17 3.67
N ALA A 125 12.48 11.89 4.47
CA ALA A 125 12.02 11.37 5.74
C ALA A 125 11.40 10.01 5.49
N ASP A 126 12.16 8.97 5.82
CA ASP A 126 11.74 7.63 5.50
C ASP A 126 10.69 7.21 6.54
N TRP A 127 9.41 7.33 6.16
CA TRP A 127 8.29 6.87 6.96
C TRP A 127 8.47 5.43 7.46
N ARG A 128 9.23 4.62 6.71
CA ARG A 128 9.55 3.23 7.08
C ARG A 128 10.34 3.14 8.38
N LYS A 129 11.22 4.11 8.64
CA LYS A 129 11.98 4.17 9.90
C LYS A 129 11.10 4.54 11.08
N ILE A 130 10.11 5.41 10.85
CA ILE A 130 9.23 5.92 11.90
C ILE A 130 8.11 4.93 12.22
N PHE A 131 7.42 4.43 11.19
CA PHE A 131 6.27 3.54 11.34
C PHE A 131 6.63 2.05 11.27
N GLY A 132 7.87 1.71 10.90
CA GLY A 132 8.30 0.33 10.63
C GLY A 132 8.09 -0.62 11.79
N SER A 133 8.30 -0.20 13.03
CA SER A 133 8.07 -1.04 14.21
C SER A 133 6.60 -1.42 14.37
N ARG A 134 5.67 -0.49 14.12
CA ARG A 134 4.22 -0.75 14.15
C ARG A 134 3.77 -1.62 12.98
N LEU A 135 4.36 -1.41 11.81
CA LEU A 135 4.06 -2.15 10.59
C LEU A 135 4.62 -3.58 10.61
N ASN A 136 5.74 -3.81 11.29
CA ASN A 136 6.35 -5.14 11.40
C ASN A 136 5.41 -6.20 12.03
N ALA A 137 4.48 -5.79 12.88
CA ALA A 137 3.47 -6.69 13.45
C ALA A 137 2.56 -7.33 12.38
N TYR A 138 2.42 -6.68 11.22
CA TYR A 138 1.60 -7.13 10.10
C TYR A 138 2.41 -7.78 8.98
N ARG A 139 3.74 -7.83 9.12
CA ARG A 139 4.63 -8.42 8.12
C ARG A 139 4.37 -9.91 7.97
N LYS A 140 4.26 -10.36 6.73
CA LYS A 140 4.14 -11.78 6.42
C LYS A 140 5.53 -12.44 6.48
N ILE A 141 5.78 -13.24 7.53
CA ILE A 141 7.05 -13.91 7.75
C ILE A 141 7.09 -15.28 7.05
N ASN A 142 5.94 -15.88 6.77
CA ASN A 142 5.87 -17.23 6.20
C ASN A 142 4.77 -17.33 5.13
N ASN A 143 5.12 -17.86 3.96
CA ASN A 143 4.24 -17.97 2.80
C ASN A 143 3.27 -19.17 2.84
N ASN A 144 3.03 -19.77 3.99
CA ASN A 144 2.19 -20.97 4.10
C ASN A 144 0.68 -20.70 3.97
N PHE A 145 0.26 -19.43 3.88
CA PHE A 145 -1.13 -19.12 3.55
C PHE A 145 -1.27 -19.02 2.04
N ILE A 146 -1.80 -20.07 1.45
CA ILE A 146 -2.15 -20.09 0.02
C ILE A 146 -3.56 -19.52 -0.11
N ALA A 147 -3.70 -18.37 -0.75
CA ALA A 147 -5.01 -17.82 -1.11
C ALA A 147 -5.77 -18.81 -2.01
N ARG A 148 -7.08 -18.91 -1.80
CA ARG A 148 -7.92 -19.75 -2.65
C ARG A 148 -7.94 -19.20 -4.06
N ARG A 149 -7.72 -20.07 -5.06
CA ARG A 149 -7.73 -19.68 -6.48
C ARG A 149 -9.02 -20.11 -7.13
N HIS A 150 -9.61 -19.18 -7.86
CA HIS A 150 -10.85 -19.39 -8.63
C HIS A 150 -10.60 -19.03 -10.09
N LYS A 151 -11.18 -19.81 -11.00
CA LYS A 151 -11.26 -19.45 -12.42
C LYS A 151 -12.56 -18.69 -12.65
N VAL A 152 -12.45 -17.61 -13.34
CA VAL A 152 -13.57 -16.77 -13.76
C VAL A 152 -13.88 -17.03 -15.23
#